data_b6a5f4d762373420ea4d768b98fef745
#
_entry.id   b6a5f4d762373420ea4d768b98fef745
#
_cell.length_a   1.000
_cell.length_b   1.000
_cell.length_c   1.000
_cell.angle_alpha   90.00
_cell.angle_beta   90.00
_cell.angle_gamma   90.00
#
_symmetry.space_group_name_H-M   'P 1'
#
loop_
_entity.id
_entity.type
_entity.pdbx_description
1 polymer ?
#
loop_
_entity_poly.entity_id
_entity_poly.type
_entity_poly.pdbx_seq_one_letter_code
_entity_poly.pdbx_strand_id
1 'polypeptide(L)'
;KDIPGLSFRLPDGSLADTGVRQAMDMSRIPFPYKNMDIKDLEHRIIYYESSRGCPFSCSYCLSSIDKSVRFRSLELVLDELAYFLEAGVPQVKFVDRTFNCNKKHAMAIWRFIQSHDNGVTNFHFEIAADLLDQEEIELLGQMRPGLVQLEIGVQSTNPDTLKAIHRKTDIDEIRRITGTINQAHNVHQHLDLIAGLPNENLESFRHSFNQVYSMEPEQLQLGFLKVLKGSYMEEMALTYGLCYSSRPPYEVLSTRWLSYRDILELKGVEDMTEVYYNSRQFVHTLSGLAAEYGSPYEMFLDMAAYYRENNLTGISHSRIARYEILYSIIARRRDAGLDASVMERFRDLLMYDLYLRENVKSRPSFARDQSPYKQAVRQFFQREEESPHYLMDYEGYDSRQMSKMAHIEAMGDGTLVLFDYRHRDPLTYNARAVRIG
;
A
#
# COMPACT_ATOMS: atom_id res chain seq x y z
N LYS A 1 -36.69 0.37 -30.01
CA LYS A 1 -36.97 1.70 -29.40
C LYS A 1 -37.57 1.59 -27.98
N ASP A 2 -38.01 0.39 -27.59
CA ASP A 2 -38.73 0.18 -26.32
C ASP A 2 -37.83 -0.42 -25.19
N ILE A 3 -36.52 -0.41 -25.41
CA ILE A 3 -35.57 -0.90 -24.41
C ILE A 3 -35.20 0.28 -23.50
N PRO A 4 -35.49 0.24 -22.18
CA PRO A 4 -35.07 1.28 -21.24
C PRO A 4 -33.56 1.41 -21.15
N GLY A 5 -33.07 2.62 -20.88
CA GLY A 5 -31.63 2.90 -20.69
C GLY A 5 -30.86 3.10 -21.99
N LEU A 6 -31.51 3.46 -23.08
CA LEU A 6 -30.88 3.79 -24.35
C LEU A 6 -31.00 5.26 -24.67
N SER A 7 -29.89 5.88 -25.03
CA SER A 7 -29.87 7.18 -25.69
C SER A 7 -29.35 6.98 -27.12
N PHE A 8 -30.08 7.46 -28.12
CA PHE A 8 -29.72 7.32 -29.52
C PHE A 8 -30.11 8.54 -30.35
N ARG A 9 -29.43 8.72 -31.47
CA ARG A 9 -29.71 9.83 -32.37
C ARG A 9 -30.82 9.45 -33.38
N LEU A 10 -31.82 10.30 -33.50
CA LEU A 10 -32.89 10.19 -34.50
C LEU A 10 -32.38 10.63 -35.88
N PRO A 11 -33.10 10.29 -36.97
CA PRO A 11 -32.73 10.70 -38.34
C PRO A 11 -32.66 12.21 -38.55
N ASP A 12 -33.43 13.00 -37.78
CA ASP A 12 -33.40 14.46 -37.78
C ASP A 12 -32.26 15.09 -37.01
N GLY A 13 -31.36 14.25 -36.41
CA GLY A 13 -30.21 14.67 -35.63
C GLY A 13 -30.49 14.92 -34.14
N SER A 14 -31.75 14.89 -33.71
CA SER A 14 -32.12 15.03 -32.29
C SER A 14 -31.74 13.80 -31.48
N LEU A 15 -31.61 13.97 -30.14
CA LEU A 15 -31.37 12.85 -29.23
C LEU A 15 -32.69 12.36 -28.63
N ALA A 16 -32.93 11.08 -28.70
CA ALA A 16 -34.00 10.40 -27.98
C ALA A 16 -33.41 9.60 -26.82
N ASP A 17 -34.11 9.63 -25.69
CA ASP A 17 -33.79 8.88 -24.48
C ASP A 17 -35.00 8.06 -24.08
N THR A 18 -34.75 6.76 -23.74
CA THR A 18 -35.80 5.81 -23.34
C THR A 18 -36.00 5.73 -21.83
N GLY A 19 -35.36 6.63 -21.10
CA GLY A 19 -35.44 6.70 -19.65
C GLY A 19 -34.49 5.74 -18.93
N VAL A 20 -34.41 5.86 -17.62
CA VAL A 20 -33.49 5.05 -16.79
C VAL A 20 -34.00 3.61 -16.70
N ARG A 21 -33.11 2.65 -16.95
CA ARG A 21 -33.40 1.25 -16.72
C ARG A 21 -33.44 0.95 -15.21
N GLN A 22 -34.41 0.17 -14.77
CA GLN A 22 -34.43 -0.32 -13.40
C GLN A 22 -33.17 -1.10 -13.07
N ALA A 23 -32.58 -0.84 -11.91
CA ALA A 23 -31.37 -1.53 -11.44
C ALA A 23 -31.63 -3.04 -11.31
N MET A 24 -30.70 -3.84 -11.84
CA MET A 24 -30.79 -5.30 -11.79
C MET A 24 -30.45 -5.82 -10.41
N ASP A 25 -31.12 -6.87 -9.97
CA ASP A 25 -30.71 -7.68 -8.83
C ASP A 25 -29.35 -8.31 -9.09
N MET A 26 -28.38 -8.04 -8.20
CA MET A 26 -27.01 -8.52 -8.34
C MET A 26 -26.90 -10.06 -8.25
N SER A 27 -27.82 -10.71 -7.58
CA SER A 27 -27.86 -12.18 -7.48
C SER A 27 -28.17 -12.87 -8.83
N ARG A 28 -28.64 -12.11 -9.82
CA ARG A 28 -28.88 -12.60 -11.18
C ARG A 28 -27.64 -12.52 -12.09
N ILE A 29 -26.56 -11.87 -11.63
CA ILE A 29 -25.31 -11.78 -12.40
C ILE A 29 -24.63 -13.16 -12.36
N PRO A 30 -24.33 -13.78 -13.50
CA PRO A 30 -23.62 -15.06 -13.52
C PRO A 30 -22.23 -14.92 -12.90
N PHE A 31 -21.77 -15.98 -12.22
CA PHE A 31 -20.40 -16.05 -11.72
C PHE A 31 -19.43 -16.33 -12.88
N PRO A 32 -18.60 -15.35 -13.28
CA PRO A 32 -17.84 -15.45 -14.53
C PRO A 32 -16.69 -16.48 -14.45
N TYR A 33 -16.20 -16.77 -13.24
CA TYR A 33 -15.04 -17.64 -13.03
C TYR A 33 -15.38 -19.13 -13.03
N LYS A 34 -16.65 -19.52 -12.93
CA LYS A 34 -17.08 -20.91 -12.79
C LYS A 34 -16.58 -21.86 -13.90
N ASN A 35 -16.35 -21.33 -15.10
CA ASN A 35 -15.94 -22.11 -16.27
C ASN A 35 -14.49 -21.79 -16.71
N MET A 36 -13.71 -21.09 -15.89
CA MET A 36 -12.31 -20.82 -16.16
C MET A 36 -11.45 -22.00 -15.69
N ASP A 37 -10.35 -22.27 -16.41
CA ASP A 37 -9.35 -23.20 -15.91
C ASP A 37 -8.65 -22.58 -14.68
N ILE A 38 -8.53 -23.35 -13.60
CA ILE A 38 -7.86 -22.92 -12.37
C ILE A 38 -6.44 -22.42 -12.66
N LYS A 39 -5.74 -23.04 -13.61
CA LYS A 39 -4.41 -22.61 -14.06
C LYS A 39 -4.37 -21.17 -14.59
N ASP A 40 -5.47 -20.70 -15.16
CA ASP A 40 -5.59 -19.32 -15.65
C ASP A 40 -5.73 -18.32 -14.50
N LEU A 41 -6.00 -18.77 -13.28
CA LEU A 41 -6.21 -17.96 -12.07
C LEU A 41 -4.97 -17.90 -11.15
N GLU A 42 -4.03 -18.85 -11.27
CA GLU A 42 -2.89 -19.02 -10.34
C GLU A 42 -1.99 -17.80 -10.18
N HIS A 43 -1.92 -16.90 -11.18
CA HIS A 43 -1.03 -15.74 -11.18
C HIS A 43 -1.78 -14.43 -11.43
N ARG A 44 -3.09 -14.40 -11.17
CA ARG A 44 -3.92 -13.22 -11.43
C ARG A 44 -4.55 -12.70 -10.15
N ILE A 45 -4.72 -11.39 -10.10
CA ILE A 45 -5.62 -10.75 -9.14
C ILE A 45 -7.04 -10.97 -9.66
N ILE A 46 -7.88 -11.58 -8.84
CA ILE A 46 -9.29 -11.81 -9.14
C ILE A 46 -10.08 -10.60 -8.62
N TYR A 47 -10.83 -9.97 -9.50
CA TYR A 47 -11.75 -8.90 -9.11
C TYR A 47 -13.13 -9.48 -8.83
N TYR A 48 -13.66 -9.19 -7.65
CA TYR A 48 -14.94 -9.69 -7.18
C TYR A 48 -15.82 -8.57 -6.63
N GLU A 49 -17.13 -8.62 -6.87
CA GLU A 49 -18.08 -7.62 -6.42
C GLU A 49 -19.22 -8.28 -5.65
N SER A 50 -19.31 -8.04 -4.33
CA SER A 50 -20.38 -8.52 -3.48
C SER A 50 -21.50 -7.48 -3.31
N SER A 51 -21.19 -6.20 -3.52
CA SER A 51 -22.14 -5.10 -3.48
C SER A 51 -21.83 -4.02 -4.50
N ARG A 52 -22.84 -3.32 -4.97
CA ARG A 52 -22.71 -2.19 -5.90
C ARG A 52 -23.45 -0.95 -5.40
N GLY A 53 -22.81 0.21 -5.57
CA GLY A 53 -23.26 1.50 -5.05
C GLY A 53 -22.46 1.91 -3.82
N CYS A 54 -22.69 3.13 -3.33
CA CYS A 54 -22.03 3.67 -2.14
C CYS A 54 -22.99 4.58 -1.39
N PRO A 55 -23.12 4.45 -0.05
CA PRO A 55 -24.04 5.30 0.72
C PRO A 55 -23.52 6.72 0.92
N PHE A 56 -22.22 6.96 0.63
CA PHE A 56 -21.57 8.25 0.82
C PHE A 56 -21.76 9.19 -0.37
N SER A 57 -21.44 10.48 -0.17
CA SER A 57 -21.69 11.57 -1.13
C SER A 57 -20.42 12.28 -1.56
N CYS A 58 -19.26 11.58 -1.56
CA CYS A 58 -17.98 12.20 -1.90
C CYS A 58 -18.04 12.88 -3.29
N SER A 59 -17.74 14.19 -3.34
CA SER A 59 -17.97 15.05 -4.50
C SER A 59 -17.10 14.70 -5.72
N TYR A 60 -15.97 14.03 -5.52
CA TYR A 60 -15.04 13.60 -6.56
C TYR A 60 -15.33 12.19 -7.12
N CYS A 61 -16.24 11.44 -6.47
CA CYS A 61 -16.48 10.04 -6.77
C CYS A 61 -17.77 9.83 -7.56
N LEU A 62 -17.69 9.09 -8.68
CA LEU A 62 -18.88 8.74 -9.48
C LEU A 62 -19.82 7.76 -8.76
N SER A 63 -19.29 6.95 -7.82
CA SER A 63 -20.12 6.02 -7.05
C SER A 63 -21.08 6.75 -6.10
N SER A 64 -20.88 8.04 -5.82
CA SER A 64 -21.79 8.86 -5.02
C SER A 64 -23.06 9.28 -5.76
N ILE A 65 -23.14 9.07 -7.08
CA ILE A 65 -24.32 9.39 -7.91
C ILE A 65 -25.44 8.40 -7.61
N ASP A 66 -25.13 7.10 -7.51
CA ASP A 66 -26.08 6.05 -7.13
C ASP A 66 -25.88 5.67 -5.65
N LYS A 67 -26.72 6.26 -4.81
CA LYS A 67 -26.68 6.02 -3.34
C LYS A 67 -27.35 4.73 -2.90
N SER A 68 -27.99 4.02 -3.83
CA SER A 68 -28.60 2.73 -3.54
C SER A 68 -27.54 1.64 -3.49
N VAL A 69 -27.23 1.11 -2.30
CA VAL A 69 -26.34 -0.04 -2.19
C VAL A 69 -27.16 -1.32 -2.39
N ARG A 70 -26.74 -2.11 -3.35
CA ARG A 70 -27.34 -3.40 -3.70
C ARG A 70 -26.36 -4.50 -3.38
N PHE A 71 -26.81 -5.50 -2.65
CA PHE A 71 -26.00 -6.64 -2.25
C PHE A 71 -26.36 -7.87 -3.08
N ARG A 72 -25.33 -8.63 -3.45
CA ARG A 72 -25.50 -10.00 -3.92
C ARG A 72 -25.95 -10.88 -2.75
N SER A 73 -26.78 -11.88 -3.01
CA SER A 73 -27.20 -12.83 -1.97
C SER A 73 -25.98 -13.39 -1.23
N LEU A 74 -26.02 -13.37 0.10
CA LEU A 74 -24.89 -13.83 0.91
C LEU A 74 -24.54 -15.29 0.65
N GLU A 75 -25.53 -16.15 0.43
CA GLU A 75 -25.36 -17.55 0.07
C GLU A 75 -24.49 -17.69 -1.20
N LEU A 76 -24.84 -16.96 -2.26
CA LEU A 76 -24.04 -16.95 -3.50
C LEU A 76 -22.63 -16.42 -3.28
N VAL A 77 -22.49 -15.36 -2.48
CA VAL A 77 -21.17 -14.79 -2.17
C VAL A 77 -20.28 -15.84 -1.48
N LEU A 78 -20.80 -16.53 -0.49
CA LEU A 78 -20.03 -17.54 0.26
C LEU A 78 -19.67 -18.74 -0.62
N ASP A 79 -20.57 -19.22 -1.49
CA ASP A 79 -20.29 -20.30 -2.45
C ASP A 79 -19.20 -19.91 -3.45
N GLU A 80 -19.23 -18.66 -3.93
CA GLU A 80 -18.23 -18.13 -4.87
C GLU A 80 -16.86 -17.91 -4.20
N LEU A 81 -16.84 -17.50 -2.94
CA LEU A 81 -15.60 -17.41 -2.16
C LEU A 81 -15.02 -18.81 -1.85
N ALA A 82 -15.86 -19.79 -1.55
CA ALA A 82 -15.42 -21.18 -1.42
C ALA A 82 -14.69 -21.65 -2.68
N TYR A 83 -15.25 -21.37 -3.87
CA TYR A 83 -14.61 -21.68 -5.14
C TYR A 83 -13.19 -21.08 -5.26
N PHE A 84 -13.01 -19.81 -4.91
CA PHE A 84 -11.69 -19.16 -4.96
C PHE A 84 -10.70 -19.77 -3.95
N LEU A 85 -11.17 -20.10 -2.75
CA LEU A 85 -10.36 -20.75 -1.73
C LEU A 85 -9.95 -22.17 -2.13
N GLU A 86 -10.86 -22.95 -2.70
CA GLU A 86 -10.57 -24.29 -3.24
C GLU A 86 -9.61 -24.24 -4.42
N ALA A 87 -9.75 -23.23 -5.29
CA ALA A 87 -8.86 -23.00 -6.42
C ALA A 87 -7.47 -22.48 -6.00
N GLY A 88 -7.28 -22.07 -4.73
CA GLY A 88 -6.01 -21.55 -4.23
C GLY A 88 -5.54 -20.26 -4.92
N VAL A 89 -6.49 -19.39 -5.36
CA VAL A 89 -6.12 -18.14 -6.03
C VAL A 89 -5.29 -17.24 -5.07
N PRO A 90 -4.24 -16.59 -5.57
CA PRO A 90 -3.34 -15.84 -4.68
C PRO A 90 -4.00 -14.61 -4.07
N GLN A 91 -4.88 -13.92 -4.83
CA GLN A 91 -5.53 -12.70 -4.34
C GLN A 91 -6.92 -12.50 -4.94
N VAL A 92 -7.89 -12.16 -4.09
CA VAL A 92 -9.23 -11.69 -4.45
C VAL A 92 -9.38 -10.23 -4.01
N LYS A 93 -9.47 -9.29 -4.97
CA LYS A 93 -9.74 -7.89 -4.70
C LYS A 93 -11.24 -7.60 -4.83
N PHE A 94 -11.88 -7.27 -3.72
CA PHE A 94 -13.25 -6.75 -3.73
C PHE A 94 -13.27 -5.35 -4.34
N VAL A 95 -14.20 -5.13 -5.27
CA VAL A 95 -14.41 -3.82 -5.90
C VAL A 95 -15.63 -3.09 -5.33
N ASP A 96 -16.13 -3.55 -4.21
CA ASP A 96 -17.15 -2.90 -3.38
C ASP A 96 -16.61 -1.56 -2.89
N ARG A 97 -17.33 -0.46 -3.12
CA ARG A 97 -16.82 0.91 -2.87
C ARG A 97 -16.67 1.30 -1.41
N THR A 98 -17.38 0.62 -0.53
CA THR A 98 -17.21 0.68 0.93
C THR A 98 -17.73 -0.63 1.47
N PHE A 99 -16.87 -1.61 1.50
CA PHE A 99 -17.24 -3.00 1.83
C PHE A 99 -17.96 -3.12 3.17
N ASN A 100 -17.49 -2.39 4.19
CA ASN A 100 -18.04 -2.44 5.54
C ASN A 100 -19.22 -1.47 5.78
N CYS A 101 -19.85 -0.93 4.73
CA CYS A 101 -21.04 -0.08 4.89
C CYS A 101 -22.27 -0.86 5.43
N ASN A 102 -22.24 -2.18 5.38
CA ASN A 102 -23.19 -3.07 6.04
C ASN A 102 -22.44 -4.09 6.89
N LYS A 103 -22.40 -3.83 8.21
CA LYS A 103 -21.68 -4.69 9.17
C LYS A 103 -22.08 -6.17 9.08
N LYS A 104 -23.37 -6.50 8.95
CA LYS A 104 -23.83 -7.89 8.90
C LYS A 104 -23.25 -8.62 7.69
N HIS A 105 -23.21 -7.96 6.54
CA HIS A 105 -22.65 -8.51 5.30
C HIS A 105 -21.14 -8.68 5.42
N ALA A 106 -20.43 -7.66 5.88
CA ALA A 106 -18.98 -7.70 6.05
C ALA A 106 -18.54 -8.78 7.04
N MET A 107 -19.16 -8.81 8.21
CA MET A 107 -18.85 -9.81 9.25
C MET A 107 -19.11 -11.25 8.80
N ALA A 108 -20.17 -11.49 8.03
CA ALA A 108 -20.46 -12.83 7.51
C ALA A 108 -19.36 -13.29 6.52
N ILE A 109 -18.90 -12.40 5.66
CA ILE A 109 -17.81 -12.69 4.70
C ILE A 109 -16.49 -12.87 5.46
N TRP A 110 -16.13 -11.96 6.36
CA TRP A 110 -14.88 -12.05 7.13
C TRP A 110 -14.79 -13.32 7.99
N ARG A 111 -15.88 -13.70 8.66
CA ARG A 111 -15.95 -14.97 9.41
C ARG A 111 -15.81 -16.19 8.50
N PHE A 112 -16.41 -16.14 7.31
CA PHE A 112 -16.31 -17.21 6.33
C PHE A 112 -14.88 -17.41 5.85
N ILE A 113 -14.21 -16.35 5.39
CA ILE A 113 -12.82 -16.44 4.91
C ILE A 113 -11.84 -16.84 6.02
N GLN A 114 -12.09 -16.40 7.28
CA GLN A 114 -11.30 -16.84 8.42
C GLN A 114 -11.45 -18.36 8.68
N SER A 115 -12.69 -18.85 8.68
CA SER A 115 -12.97 -20.26 8.99
C SER A 115 -12.59 -21.22 7.87
N HIS A 116 -12.42 -20.75 6.63
CA HIS A 116 -12.07 -21.53 5.44
C HIS A 116 -10.69 -21.14 4.88
N ASP A 117 -9.85 -20.46 5.68
CA ASP A 117 -8.54 -20.01 5.24
C ASP A 117 -7.68 -21.16 4.74
N ASN A 118 -7.24 -21.07 3.48
CA ASN A 118 -6.40 -22.07 2.80
C ASN A 118 -4.88 -21.82 2.99
N GLY A 119 -4.50 -20.81 3.75
CA GLY A 119 -3.10 -20.41 3.98
C GLY A 119 -2.44 -19.68 2.81
N VAL A 120 -3.13 -19.47 1.69
CA VAL A 120 -2.59 -18.88 0.45
C VAL A 120 -3.31 -17.60 0.06
N THR A 121 -4.64 -17.64 -0.06
CA THR A 121 -5.44 -16.55 -0.60
C THR A 121 -5.41 -15.32 0.29
N ASN A 122 -5.17 -14.15 -0.32
CA ASN A 122 -5.32 -12.83 0.28
C ASN A 122 -6.61 -12.18 -0.21
N PHE A 123 -7.33 -11.50 0.67
CA PHE A 123 -8.54 -10.75 0.35
C PHE A 123 -8.33 -9.26 0.59
N HIS A 124 -8.53 -8.45 -0.45
CA HIS A 124 -8.37 -7.01 -0.41
C HIS A 124 -9.74 -6.32 -0.40
N PHE A 125 -9.96 -5.40 0.56
CA PHE A 125 -11.21 -4.68 0.75
C PHE A 125 -10.99 -3.17 0.83
N GLU A 126 -11.82 -2.39 0.11
CA GLU A 126 -11.94 -0.94 0.30
C GLU A 126 -12.93 -0.67 1.44
N ILE A 127 -12.49 -0.04 2.52
CA ILE A 127 -13.29 0.20 3.71
C ILE A 127 -13.32 1.67 4.16
N ALA A 128 -14.30 2.01 4.99
CA ALA A 128 -14.26 3.20 5.84
C ALA A 128 -13.86 2.77 7.25
N ALA A 129 -12.63 3.11 7.67
CA ALA A 129 -12.09 2.60 8.94
C ALA A 129 -12.87 3.12 10.16
N ASP A 130 -13.36 4.36 10.09
CA ASP A 130 -14.21 4.99 11.12
C ASP A 130 -15.61 4.37 11.30
N LEU A 131 -15.96 3.37 10.48
CA LEU A 131 -17.15 2.52 10.68
C LEU A 131 -16.86 1.23 11.42
N LEU A 132 -15.60 0.84 11.58
CA LEU A 132 -15.23 -0.39 12.27
C LEU A 132 -15.52 -0.28 13.78
N ASP A 133 -16.25 -1.23 14.30
CA ASP A 133 -16.45 -1.36 15.74
C ASP A 133 -15.49 -2.39 16.37
N GLN A 134 -15.60 -2.53 17.69
CA GLN A 134 -14.70 -3.41 18.46
C GLN A 134 -14.78 -4.89 18.00
N GLU A 135 -15.98 -5.39 17.65
CA GLU A 135 -16.18 -6.78 17.22
C GLU A 135 -15.49 -7.05 15.86
N GLU A 136 -15.58 -6.08 14.94
CA GLU A 136 -14.90 -6.16 13.63
C GLU A 136 -13.39 -6.12 13.79
N ILE A 137 -12.85 -5.23 14.63
CA ILE A 137 -11.42 -5.11 14.92
C ILE A 137 -10.88 -6.39 15.58
N GLU A 138 -11.59 -6.95 16.54
CA GLU A 138 -11.22 -8.21 17.19
C GLU A 138 -11.21 -9.38 16.22
N LEU A 139 -12.19 -9.47 15.32
CA LEU A 139 -12.22 -10.49 14.28
C LEU A 139 -11.02 -10.36 13.33
N LEU A 140 -10.74 -9.15 12.84
CA LEU A 140 -9.58 -8.88 11.99
C LEU A 140 -8.26 -9.24 12.68
N GLY A 141 -8.12 -8.90 13.97
CA GLY A 141 -6.92 -9.22 14.77
C GLY A 141 -6.66 -10.71 14.99
N GLN A 142 -7.68 -11.57 14.82
CA GLN A 142 -7.56 -13.02 14.94
C GLN A 142 -7.27 -13.75 13.63
N MET A 143 -7.22 -13.02 12.51
CA MET A 143 -6.98 -13.60 11.19
C MET A 143 -5.50 -13.96 11.01
N ARG A 144 -5.24 -14.92 10.12
CA ARG A 144 -3.85 -15.22 9.70
C ARG A 144 -3.18 -13.97 9.14
N PRO A 145 -1.91 -13.69 9.47
CA PRO A 145 -1.15 -12.62 8.85
C PRO A 145 -1.18 -12.73 7.30
N GLY A 146 -1.55 -11.63 6.64
CA GLY A 146 -1.67 -11.56 5.19
C GLY A 146 -2.95 -12.17 4.59
N LEU A 147 -3.93 -12.65 5.41
CA LEU A 147 -5.23 -13.05 4.89
C LEU A 147 -6.03 -11.86 4.37
N VAL A 148 -5.95 -10.72 5.06
CA VAL A 148 -6.71 -9.51 4.73
C VAL A 148 -5.78 -8.33 4.46
N GLN A 149 -6.14 -7.56 3.45
CA GLN A 149 -5.60 -6.25 3.15
C GLN A 149 -6.75 -5.23 3.15
N LEU A 150 -6.55 -4.10 3.82
CA LEU A 150 -7.53 -3.02 3.92
C LEU A 150 -7.02 -1.78 3.20
N GLU A 151 -7.79 -1.28 2.24
CA GLU A 151 -7.57 0.01 1.58
C GLU A 151 -8.49 1.04 2.26
N ILE A 152 -7.88 2.05 2.87
CA ILE A 152 -8.53 3.04 3.73
C ILE A 152 -8.33 4.43 3.14
N GLY A 153 -9.38 4.98 2.55
CA GLY A 153 -9.34 6.33 2.01
C GLY A 153 -9.39 7.37 3.13
N VAL A 154 -8.28 8.02 3.43
CA VAL A 154 -8.23 9.23 4.30
C VAL A 154 -8.55 10.47 3.49
N GLN A 155 -7.95 10.59 2.33
CA GLN A 155 -8.04 11.62 1.30
C GLN A 155 -7.38 12.95 1.70
N SER A 156 -7.70 13.50 2.85
CA SER A 156 -7.14 14.70 3.48
C SER A 156 -7.40 14.65 4.98
N THR A 157 -6.59 15.36 5.76
CA THR A 157 -6.86 15.59 7.19
C THR A 157 -7.34 17.02 7.48
N ASN A 158 -7.49 17.84 6.43
CA ASN A 158 -7.97 19.21 6.54
C ASN A 158 -9.51 19.24 6.65
N PRO A 159 -10.07 19.76 7.76
CA PRO A 159 -11.53 19.77 7.96
C PRO A 159 -12.30 20.55 6.88
N ASP A 160 -11.74 21.66 6.37
CA ASP A 160 -12.38 22.44 5.32
C ASP A 160 -12.40 21.72 3.98
N THR A 161 -11.34 20.95 3.69
CA THR A 161 -11.27 20.07 2.52
C THR A 161 -12.29 18.93 2.65
N LEU A 162 -12.32 18.22 3.79
CA LEU A 162 -13.27 17.14 4.04
C LEU A 162 -14.72 17.62 3.88
N LYS A 163 -15.04 18.81 4.40
CA LYS A 163 -16.34 19.43 4.23
C LYS A 163 -16.65 19.76 2.77
N ALA A 164 -15.69 20.32 2.03
CA ALA A 164 -15.87 20.69 0.61
C ALA A 164 -16.05 19.48 -0.31
N ILE A 165 -15.44 18.35 0.02
CA ILE A 165 -15.59 17.09 -0.71
C ILE A 165 -16.76 16.23 -0.20
N HIS A 166 -17.60 16.76 0.68
CA HIS A 166 -18.77 16.09 1.28
C HIS A 166 -18.42 14.77 1.98
N ARG A 167 -17.23 14.71 2.60
CA ARG A 167 -16.77 13.54 3.33
C ARG A 167 -16.89 13.75 4.83
N LYS A 168 -17.52 12.79 5.49
CA LYS A 168 -17.56 12.73 6.95
C LYS A 168 -16.55 11.67 7.37
N THR A 169 -15.45 12.10 7.92
CA THR A 169 -14.36 11.22 8.35
C THR A 169 -13.81 11.74 9.66
N ASP A 170 -13.68 10.87 10.62
CA ASP A 170 -13.02 11.15 11.90
C ASP A 170 -11.56 10.69 11.83
N ILE A 171 -10.63 11.63 11.70
CA ILE A 171 -9.20 11.35 11.53
C ILE A 171 -8.59 10.76 12.80
N ASP A 172 -9.04 11.19 13.97
CA ASP A 172 -8.53 10.66 15.24
C ASP A 172 -9.01 9.21 15.46
N GLU A 173 -10.24 8.91 15.06
CA GLU A 173 -10.76 7.55 15.10
C GLU A 173 -10.04 6.64 14.07
N ILE A 174 -9.78 7.11 12.84
CA ILE A 174 -8.94 6.36 11.89
C ILE A 174 -7.58 6.04 12.50
N ARG A 175 -6.92 7.04 13.10
CA ARG A 175 -5.61 6.85 13.76
C ARG A 175 -5.67 5.80 14.85
N ARG A 176 -6.69 5.87 15.69
CA ARG A 176 -6.90 4.89 16.78
C ARG A 176 -7.08 3.48 16.23
N ILE A 177 -7.93 3.32 15.23
CA ILE A 177 -8.26 2.01 14.64
C ILE A 177 -7.05 1.43 13.90
N THR A 178 -6.40 2.22 13.04
CA THR A 178 -5.21 1.77 12.30
C THR A 178 -4.09 1.36 13.26
N GLY A 179 -3.87 2.15 14.33
CA GLY A 179 -2.91 1.80 15.38
C GLY A 179 -3.26 0.49 16.11
N THR A 180 -4.55 0.24 16.39
CA THR A 180 -4.99 -1.01 17.01
C THR A 180 -4.77 -2.22 16.09
N ILE A 181 -5.07 -2.08 14.79
CA ILE A 181 -4.84 -3.13 13.80
C ILE A 181 -3.33 -3.39 13.63
N ASN A 182 -2.49 -2.35 13.61
CA ASN A 182 -1.04 -2.49 13.52
C ASN A 182 -0.45 -3.34 14.66
N GLN A 183 -1.01 -3.24 15.88
CA GLN A 183 -0.53 -4.02 17.02
C GLN A 183 -0.68 -5.53 16.83
N ALA A 184 -1.66 -5.99 16.05
CA ALA A 184 -1.87 -7.40 15.77
C ALA A 184 -0.90 -7.95 14.70
N HIS A 185 -0.22 -7.09 13.93
CA HIS A 185 0.76 -7.42 12.90
C HIS A 185 0.29 -8.51 11.92
N ASN A 186 -0.95 -8.43 11.47
CA ASN A 186 -1.57 -9.47 10.64
C ASN A 186 -2.35 -8.96 9.43
N VAL A 187 -2.76 -7.69 9.42
CA VAL A 187 -3.52 -7.06 8.35
C VAL A 187 -2.65 -6.01 7.65
N HIS A 188 -2.56 -6.10 6.33
CA HIS A 188 -1.89 -5.09 5.50
C HIS A 188 -2.80 -3.87 5.36
N GLN A 189 -2.37 -2.70 5.84
CA GLN A 189 -3.11 -1.45 5.76
C GLN A 189 -2.54 -0.54 4.67
N HIS A 190 -3.42 -0.07 3.80
CA HIS A 190 -3.13 0.84 2.72
C HIS A 190 -3.95 2.12 2.94
N LEU A 191 -3.29 3.24 3.17
CA LEU A 191 -3.92 4.54 3.41
C LEU A 191 -3.71 5.47 2.23
N ASP A 192 -4.79 6.18 1.83
CA ASP A 192 -4.80 7.03 0.64
C ASP A 192 -4.95 8.50 0.97
N LEU A 193 -4.19 9.34 0.29
CA LEU A 193 -4.36 10.79 0.21
C LEU A 193 -4.62 11.22 -1.24
N ILE A 194 -5.38 12.30 -1.45
CA ILE A 194 -5.63 12.88 -2.76
C ILE A 194 -5.14 14.33 -2.80
N ALA A 195 -4.13 14.59 -3.61
CA ALA A 195 -3.66 15.94 -3.90
C ALA A 195 -4.58 16.67 -4.89
N GLY A 196 -4.78 17.97 -4.69
CA GLY A 196 -5.59 18.80 -5.57
C GLY A 196 -7.06 18.91 -5.17
N LEU A 197 -7.43 18.49 -3.98
CA LEU A 197 -8.76 18.68 -3.41
C LEU A 197 -9.03 20.18 -3.10
N PRO A 198 -10.31 20.61 -3.10
CA PRO A 198 -10.67 21.98 -2.72
C PRO A 198 -10.25 22.35 -1.30
N ASN A 199 -9.88 23.61 -1.08
CA ASN A 199 -9.42 24.18 0.20
C ASN A 199 -8.13 23.58 0.75
N GLU A 200 -7.36 22.83 -0.05
CA GLU A 200 -6.10 22.24 0.35
C GLU A 200 -4.94 22.85 -0.44
N ASN A 201 -4.14 23.67 0.22
CA ASN A 201 -2.89 24.21 -0.30
C ASN A 201 -1.72 23.27 0.01
N LEU A 202 -0.53 23.60 -0.49
CA LEU A 202 0.65 22.77 -0.32
C LEU A 202 0.99 22.53 1.17
N GLU A 203 0.87 23.53 2.02
CA GLU A 203 1.16 23.42 3.46
C GLU A 203 0.16 22.51 4.17
N SER A 204 -1.13 22.65 3.85
CA SER A 204 -2.16 21.76 4.36
C SER A 204 -1.95 20.31 3.91
N PHE A 205 -1.55 20.09 2.65
CA PHE A 205 -1.26 18.75 2.16
C PHE A 205 -0.02 18.15 2.84
N ARG A 206 1.04 18.94 3.07
CA ARG A 206 2.22 18.51 3.84
C ARG A 206 1.83 18.03 5.23
N HIS A 207 0.91 18.77 5.87
CA HIS A 207 0.38 18.39 7.19
C HIS A 207 -0.39 17.05 7.10
N SER A 208 -1.29 16.90 6.14
CA SER A 208 -2.03 15.65 5.90
C SER A 208 -1.09 14.47 5.66
N PHE A 209 -0.07 14.66 4.82
CA PHE A 209 0.94 13.65 4.55
C PHE A 209 1.66 13.18 5.83
N ASN A 210 2.16 14.13 6.63
CA ASN A 210 2.90 13.82 7.85
C ASN A 210 2.01 13.10 8.89
N GLN A 211 0.74 13.50 9.01
CA GLN A 211 -0.22 12.84 9.88
C GLN A 211 -0.48 11.39 9.45
N VAL A 212 -0.71 11.14 8.16
CA VAL A 212 -0.97 9.78 7.65
C VAL A 212 0.29 8.92 7.70
N TYR A 213 1.46 9.49 7.40
CA TYR A 213 2.74 8.80 7.57
C TYR A 213 2.94 8.34 9.02
N SER A 214 2.55 9.15 10.01
CA SER A 214 2.65 8.80 11.44
C SER A 214 1.69 7.68 11.89
N MET A 215 0.73 7.28 11.07
CA MET A 215 -0.12 6.11 11.31
C MET A 215 0.58 4.79 10.90
N GLU A 216 1.75 4.87 10.30
CA GLU A 216 2.63 3.74 9.91
C GLU A 216 1.93 2.67 9.04
N PRO A 217 1.19 3.06 7.97
CA PRO A 217 0.60 2.06 7.09
C PRO A 217 1.68 1.24 6.37
N GLU A 218 1.35 0.01 5.95
CA GLU A 218 2.22 -0.76 5.08
C GLU A 218 2.39 -0.10 3.72
N GLN A 219 1.36 0.60 3.25
CA GLN A 219 1.39 1.37 2.00
C GLN A 219 0.72 2.73 2.19
N LEU A 220 1.38 3.80 1.75
CA LEU A 220 0.87 5.16 1.71
C LEU A 220 0.74 5.58 0.25
N GLN A 221 -0.48 5.70 -0.25
CA GLN A 221 -0.73 6.12 -1.62
C GLN A 221 -1.04 7.61 -1.69
N LEU A 222 -0.30 8.32 -2.54
CA LEU A 222 -0.63 9.67 -2.94
C LEU A 222 -1.32 9.62 -4.31
N GLY A 223 -2.62 9.89 -4.33
CA GLY A 223 -3.37 10.06 -5.56
C GLY A 223 -3.46 11.53 -5.96
N PHE A 224 -3.79 11.79 -7.22
CA PHE A 224 -4.13 13.13 -7.71
C PHE A 224 -5.58 13.18 -8.13
N LEU A 225 -6.26 14.27 -7.78
CA LEU A 225 -7.66 14.47 -8.11
C LEU A 225 -7.90 14.22 -9.60
N LYS A 226 -8.86 13.37 -9.91
CA LYS A 226 -9.37 13.12 -11.26
C LYS A 226 -10.75 13.77 -11.37
N VAL A 227 -10.86 14.75 -12.25
CA VAL A 227 -12.13 15.48 -12.47
C VAL A 227 -12.99 14.66 -13.41
N LEU A 228 -13.68 13.67 -12.85
CA LEU A 228 -14.45 12.71 -13.62
C LEU A 228 -15.74 13.34 -14.17
N LYS A 229 -16.05 13.06 -15.44
CA LYS A 229 -17.26 13.55 -16.10
C LYS A 229 -18.52 13.08 -15.40
N GLY A 230 -19.44 14.02 -15.13
CA GLY A 230 -20.68 13.78 -14.40
C GLY A 230 -20.52 13.76 -12.87
N SER A 231 -19.32 13.99 -12.32
CA SER A 231 -19.14 14.18 -10.89
C SER A 231 -19.50 15.61 -10.46
N TYR A 232 -19.87 15.77 -9.18
CA TYR A 232 -20.05 17.09 -8.59
C TYR A 232 -18.76 17.94 -8.67
N MET A 233 -17.60 17.31 -8.64
CA MET A 233 -16.32 17.99 -8.80
C MET A 233 -16.15 18.63 -10.19
N GLU A 234 -16.68 17.99 -11.25
CA GLU A 234 -16.71 18.60 -12.60
C GLU A 234 -17.64 19.82 -12.63
N GLU A 235 -18.83 19.74 -12.01
CA GLU A 235 -19.77 20.88 -11.93
C GLU A 235 -19.13 22.09 -11.22
N MET A 236 -18.32 21.84 -10.20
CA MET A 236 -17.64 22.85 -9.40
C MET A 236 -16.28 23.28 -9.96
N ALA A 237 -15.84 22.74 -11.09
CA ALA A 237 -14.49 22.94 -11.60
C ALA A 237 -14.13 24.42 -11.79
N LEU A 238 -15.04 25.23 -12.33
CA LEU A 238 -14.84 26.69 -12.47
C LEU A 238 -14.76 27.40 -11.11
N THR A 239 -15.63 27.04 -10.17
CA THR A 239 -15.67 27.63 -8.82
C THR A 239 -14.37 27.35 -8.06
N TYR A 240 -13.83 26.16 -8.18
CA TYR A 240 -12.58 25.73 -7.53
C TYR A 240 -11.34 26.08 -8.35
N GLY A 241 -11.50 26.65 -9.55
CA GLY A 241 -10.39 27.00 -10.44
C GLY A 241 -9.58 25.78 -10.86
N LEU A 242 -10.25 24.64 -11.07
CA LEU A 242 -9.57 23.40 -11.45
C LEU A 242 -9.14 23.48 -12.93
N CYS A 243 -7.85 23.37 -13.16
CA CYS A 243 -7.27 23.07 -14.47
C CYS A 243 -6.87 21.58 -14.46
N TYR A 244 -7.33 20.82 -15.44
CA TYR A 244 -7.11 19.37 -15.50
C TYR A 244 -6.99 18.89 -16.95
N SER A 245 -6.42 17.69 -17.12
CA SER A 245 -6.29 17.07 -18.45
C SER A 245 -7.66 16.84 -19.08
N SER A 246 -7.82 17.25 -20.34
CA SER A 246 -9.05 16.98 -21.11
C SER A 246 -9.16 15.50 -21.55
N ARG A 247 -8.09 14.72 -21.38
CA ARG A 247 -8.02 13.29 -21.71
C ARG A 247 -7.97 12.44 -20.43
N PRO A 248 -8.49 11.22 -20.47
CA PRO A 248 -8.32 10.30 -19.35
C PRO A 248 -6.85 10.20 -18.91
N PRO A 249 -6.58 10.17 -17.61
CA PRO A 249 -7.51 10.02 -16.49
C PRO A 249 -8.14 11.33 -15.96
N TYR A 250 -8.09 12.45 -16.67
CA TYR A 250 -8.65 13.76 -16.27
C TYR A 250 -8.00 14.33 -15.01
N GLU A 251 -6.72 14.08 -14.85
CA GLU A 251 -5.94 14.43 -13.67
C GLU A 251 -5.76 15.94 -13.57
N VAL A 252 -5.84 16.46 -12.34
CA VAL A 252 -5.64 17.85 -12.00
C VAL A 252 -4.21 18.31 -12.32
N LEU A 253 -4.10 19.51 -12.87
CA LEU A 253 -2.83 20.18 -13.18
C LEU A 253 -2.58 21.39 -12.25
N SER A 254 -3.65 22.09 -11.86
CA SER A 254 -3.63 23.15 -10.86
C SER A 254 -5.03 23.41 -10.32
N THR A 255 -5.10 24.05 -9.15
CA THR A 255 -6.35 24.47 -8.52
C THR A 255 -6.23 25.91 -8.05
N ARG A 256 -7.28 26.48 -7.44
CA ARG A 256 -7.19 27.78 -6.77
C ARG A 256 -6.14 27.80 -5.65
N TRP A 257 -5.82 26.64 -5.04
CA TRP A 257 -4.96 26.50 -3.86
C TRP A 257 -3.60 25.90 -4.15
N LEU A 258 -3.45 25.19 -5.29
CA LEU A 258 -2.20 24.55 -5.73
C LEU A 258 -1.85 25.03 -7.14
N SER A 259 -0.66 25.60 -7.28
CA SER A 259 -0.08 25.90 -8.59
C SER A 259 0.34 24.61 -9.32
N TYR A 260 0.60 24.72 -10.62
CA TYR A 260 1.19 23.61 -11.38
C TYR A 260 2.55 23.16 -10.83
N ARG A 261 3.34 24.12 -10.31
CA ARG A 261 4.61 23.84 -9.66
C ARG A 261 4.44 23.02 -8.39
N ASP A 262 3.41 23.31 -7.59
CA ASP A 262 3.10 22.54 -6.39
C ASP A 262 2.68 21.10 -6.74
N ILE A 263 1.88 20.93 -7.81
CA ILE A 263 1.52 19.59 -8.31
C ILE A 263 2.76 18.81 -8.74
N LEU A 264 3.73 19.44 -9.42
CA LEU A 264 4.99 18.78 -9.77
C LEU A 264 5.84 18.43 -8.57
N GLU A 265 5.83 19.26 -7.52
CA GLU A 265 6.48 18.93 -6.24
C GLU A 265 5.85 17.70 -5.61
N LEU A 266 4.52 17.67 -5.52
CA LEU A 266 3.76 16.54 -4.97
C LEU A 266 3.97 15.25 -5.75
N LYS A 267 4.09 15.31 -7.09
CA LYS A 267 4.44 14.16 -7.92
C LYS A 267 5.84 13.62 -7.61
N GLY A 268 6.78 14.49 -7.35
CA GLY A 268 8.12 14.07 -6.91
C GLY A 268 8.09 13.36 -5.55
N VAL A 269 7.28 13.85 -4.62
CA VAL A 269 7.09 13.21 -3.31
C VAL A 269 6.38 11.86 -3.44
N GLU A 270 5.37 11.78 -4.30
CA GLU A 270 4.66 10.52 -4.62
C GLU A 270 5.62 9.48 -5.19
N ASP A 271 6.42 9.83 -6.21
CA ASP A 271 7.42 8.94 -6.80
C ASP A 271 8.38 8.38 -5.74
N MET A 272 8.87 9.24 -4.83
CA MET A 272 9.80 8.80 -3.78
C MET A 272 9.13 7.96 -2.69
N THR A 273 7.88 8.26 -2.36
CA THR A 273 7.07 7.43 -1.46
C THR A 273 6.87 6.04 -2.03
N GLU A 274 6.56 5.93 -3.31
CA GLU A 274 6.39 4.64 -3.99
C GLU A 274 7.70 3.85 -4.03
N VAL A 275 8.81 4.49 -4.42
CA VAL A 275 10.11 3.82 -4.57
C VAL A 275 10.70 3.38 -3.24
N TYR A 276 10.59 4.21 -2.19
CA TYR A 276 11.31 3.98 -0.95
C TYR A 276 10.41 3.47 0.18
N TYR A 277 9.23 4.04 0.38
CA TYR A 277 8.32 3.63 1.46
C TYR A 277 7.50 2.39 1.07
N ASN A 278 6.74 2.47 -0.02
CA ASN A 278 5.80 1.40 -0.42
C ASN A 278 6.51 0.12 -0.86
N SER A 279 7.76 0.22 -1.33
CA SER A 279 8.58 -0.96 -1.64
C SER A 279 8.93 -1.81 -0.42
N ARG A 280 8.80 -1.28 0.78
CA ARG A 280 9.14 -1.88 2.08
C ARG A 280 10.59 -2.38 2.17
N GLN A 281 11.46 -1.88 1.30
CA GLN A 281 12.88 -2.28 1.25
C GLN A 281 13.78 -1.48 2.20
N PHE A 282 13.31 -0.34 2.72
CA PHE A 282 14.12 0.64 3.44
C PHE A 282 13.51 1.03 4.79
N VAL A 283 12.79 0.12 5.44
CA VAL A 283 11.96 0.43 6.62
C VAL A 283 12.77 1.03 7.76
N HIS A 284 13.88 0.39 8.13
CA HIS A 284 14.73 0.86 9.23
C HIS A 284 15.52 2.11 8.84
N THR A 285 15.99 2.17 7.60
CA THR A 285 16.70 3.34 7.06
C THR A 285 15.80 4.56 7.02
N LEU A 286 14.56 4.43 6.51
CA LEU A 286 13.62 5.56 6.43
C LEU A 286 13.18 6.04 7.81
N SER A 287 12.91 5.11 8.74
CA SER A 287 12.58 5.47 10.13
C SER A 287 13.71 6.28 10.79
N GLY A 288 14.95 5.83 10.63
CA GLY A 288 16.10 6.58 11.12
C GLY A 288 16.30 7.92 10.40
N LEU A 289 16.08 7.95 9.08
CA LEU A 289 16.30 9.13 8.26
C LEU A 289 15.23 10.20 8.48
N ALA A 290 13.98 9.83 8.69
CA ALA A 290 12.91 10.78 8.99
C ALA A 290 13.20 11.61 10.25
N ALA A 291 13.92 11.05 11.22
CA ALA A 291 14.34 11.76 12.43
C ALA A 291 15.40 12.84 12.18
N GLU A 292 16.12 12.78 11.05
CA GLU A 292 17.13 13.75 10.66
C GLU A 292 16.54 14.92 9.84
N TYR A 293 15.24 14.91 9.58
CA TYR A 293 14.51 15.97 8.89
C TYR A 293 13.48 16.62 9.81
N GLY A 294 13.02 17.83 9.47
CA GLY A 294 11.93 18.50 10.18
C GLY A 294 10.59 17.76 10.07
N SER A 295 10.42 16.99 8.99
CA SER A 295 9.24 16.13 8.78
C SER A 295 9.50 15.03 7.76
N PRO A 296 8.71 13.95 7.75
CA PRO A 296 8.74 12.94 6.69
C PRO A 296 8.52 13.52 5.28
N TYR A 297 7.62 14.49 5.13
CA TYR A 297 7.40 15.17 3.85
C TYR A 297 8.69 15.82 3.32
N GLU A 298 9.42 16.55 4.16
CA GLU A 298 10.68 17.18 3.77
C GLU A 298 11.74 16.16 3.38
N MET A 299 11.78 15.00 4.02
CA MET A 299 12.66 13.90 3.64
C MET A 299 12.38 13.44 2.19
N PHE A 300 11.13 13.16 1.86
CA PHE A 300 10.77 12.72 0.49
C PHE A 300 10.94 13.85 -0.54
N LEU A 301 10.70 15.09 -0.15
CA LEU A 301 10.94 16.27 -1.00
C LEU A 301 12.44 16.40 -1.34
N ASP A 302 13.33 16.23 -0.38
CA ASP A 302 14.78 16.25 -0.62
C ASP A 302 15.24 15.09 -1.52
N MET A 303 14.67 13.90 -1.33
CA MET A 303 14.90 12.76 -2.23
C MET A 303 14.47 13.08 -3.67
N ALA A 304 13.27 13.66 -3.84
CA ALA A 304 12.76 14.07 -5.15
C ALA A 304 13.62 15.14 -5.81
N ALA A 305 14.13 16.09 -5.03
CA ALA A 305 15.07 17.10 -5.51
C ALA A 305 16.37 16.45 -6.02
N TYR A 306 16.95 15.54 -5.24
CA TYR A 306 18.14 14.80 -5.62
C TYR A 306 17.96 14.02 -6.94
N TYR A 307 16.82 13.32 -7.08
CA TYR A 307 16.49 12.58 -8.30
C TYR A 307 16.42 13.47 -9.52
N ARG A 308 15.79 14.64 -9.40
CA ARG A 308 15.69 15.62 -10.47
C ARG A 308 17.06 16.23 -10.85
N GLU A 309 17.84 16.64 -9.85
CA GLU A 309 19.16 17.25 -10.02
C GLU A 309 20.17 16.32 -10.71
N ASN A 310 20.04 15.01 -10.47
CA ASN A 310 20.92 13.98 -11.02
C ASN A 310 20.33 13.24 -12.24
N ASN A 311 19.22 13.74 -12.81
CA ASN A 311 18.52 13.13 -13.96
C ASN A 311 18.16 11.65 -13.75
N LEU A 312 17.73 11.30 -12.55
CA LEU A 312 17.34 9.93 -12.18
C LEU A 312 15.83 9.68 -12.33
N THR A 313 15.04 10.74 -12.49
CA THR A 313 13.58 10.68 -12.61
C THR A 313 13.16 9.98 -13.91
N GLY A 314 12.13 9.11 -13.83
CA GLY A 314 11.58 8.39 -14.99
C GLY A 314 12.47 7.26 -15.52
N ILE A 315 13.55 6.92 -14.80
CA ILE A 315 14.47 5.84 -15.16
C ILE A 315 14.26 4.68 -14.18
N SER A 316 14.19 3.46 -14.71
CA SER A 316 14.14 2.26 -13.87
C SER A 316 15.52 1.97 -13.28
N HIS A 317 15.60 1.92 -11.95
CA HIS A 317 16.82 1.61 -11.21
C HIS A 317 16.77 0.19 -10.64
N SER A 318 17.91 -0.52 -10.71
CA SER A 318 18.03 -1.81 -10.02
C SER A 318 17.92 -1.64 -8.51
N ARG A 319 17.64 -2.75 -7.80
CA ARG A 319 17.59 -2.72 -6.33
C ARG A 319 18.86 -2.12 -5.73
N ILE A 320 20.03 -2.64 -6.08
CA ILE A 320 21.31 -2.15 -5.57
C ILE A 320 21.52 -0.67 -5.89
N ALA A 321 21.19 -0.23 -7.11
CA ALA A 321 21.30 1.19 -7.47
C ALA A 321 20.43 2.08 -6.56
N ARG A 322 19.22 1.63 -6.17
CA ARG A 322 18.37 2.39 -5.21
C ARG A 322 19.03 2.54 -3.84
N TYR A 323 19.73 1.52 -3.36
CA TYR A 323 20.50 1.61 -2.10
C TYR A 323 21.68 2.59 -2.24
N GLU A 324 22.40 2.56 -3.36
CA GLU A 324 23.52 3.47 -3.64
C GLU A 324 23.03 4.92 -3.78
N ILE A 325 21.90 5.14 -4.46
CA ILE A 325 21.28 6.47 -4.58
C ILE A 325 20.87 6.99 -3.20
N LEU A 326 20.18 6.18 -2.38
CA LEU A 326 19.78 6.60 -1.04
C LEU A 326 20.98 6.90 -0.14
N TYR A 327 22.04 6.09 -0.22
CA TYR A 327 23.29 6.38 0.49
C TYR A 327 23.90 7.71 0.03
N SER A 328 23.85 8.03 -1.27
CA SER A 328 24.34 9.29 -1.82
C SER A 328 23.51 10.49 -1.35
N ILE A 329 22.18 10.34 -1.24
CA ILE A 329 21.29 11.37 -0.67
C ILE A 329 21.66 11.64 0.79
N ILE A 330 21.87 10.59 1.58
CA ILE A 330 22.32 10.72 2.98
C ILE A 330 23.71 11.38 3.06
N ALA A 331 24.63 10.98 2.19
CA ALA A 331 25.99 11.54 2.15
C ALA A 331 26.00 13.04 1.82
N ARG A 332 25.10 13.52 0.93
CA ARG A 332 24.95 14.96 0.65
C ARG A 332 24.63 15.78 1.92
N ARG A 333 23.88 15.20 2.87
CA ARG A 333 23.55 15.88 4.13
C ARG A 333 24.75 16.00 5.06
N ARG A 334 25.80 15.20 4.88
CA ARG A 334 27.07 15.37 5.59
C ARG A 334 27.69 16.73 5.29
N ASP A 335 27.64 17.15 4.03
CA ASP A 335 28.15 18.46 3.60
C ASP A 335 27.33 19.61 4.22
N ALA A 336 26.09 19.31 4.65
CA ALA A 336 25.20 20.21 5.40
C ALA A 336 25.31 20.09 6.93
N GLY A 337 26.29 19.31 7.46
CA GLY A 337 26.57 19.21 8.89
C GLY A 337 26.21 17.89 9.58
N LEU A 338 25.80 16.86 8.86
CA LEU A 338 25.54 15.54 9.46
C LEU A 338 26.85 14.89 9.96
N ASP A 339 26.86 14.39 11.18
CA ASP A 339 28.04 13.80 11.81
C ASP A 339 28.50 12.52 11.06
N ALA A 340 29.80 12.25 11.07
CA ALA A 340 30.37 11.04 10.48
C ALA A 340 29.83 9.75 11.15
N SER A 341 29.54 9.76 12.44
CA SER A 341 28.95 8.64 13.18
C SER A 341 27.55 8.29 12.66
N VAL A 342 26.78 9.30 12.27
CA VAL A 342 25.44 9.14 11.69
C VAL A 342 25.53 8.47 10.32
N MET A 343 26.55 8.80 9.51
CA MET A 343 26.81 8.14 8.23
C MET A 343 27.10 6.64 8.41
N GLU A 344 27.89 6.27 9.41
CA GLU A 344 28.20 4.87 9.72
C GLU A 344 26.92 4.10 10.16
N ARG A 345 26.07 4.74 10.96
CA ARG A 345 24.76 4.18 11.35
C ARG A 345 23.88 3.93 10.12
N PHE A 346 23.78 4.88 9.18
CA PHE A 346 22.96 4.69 7.97
C PHE A 346 23.54 3.64 7.03
N ARG A 347 24.86 3.50 6.97
CA ARG A 347 25.49 2.38 6.28
C ARG A 347 25.02 1.04 6.83
N ASP A 348 24.99 0.90 8.16
CA ASP A 348 24.50 -0.31 8.82
C ASP A 348 23.01 -0.54 8.59
N LEU A 349 22.16 0.49 8.69
CA LEU A 349 20.74 0.39 8.44
C LEU A 349 20.43 -0.03 7.00
N LEU A 350 21.12 0.53 6.01
CA LEU A 350 20.97 0.15 4.61
C LEU A 350 21.38 -1.30 4.37
N MET A 351 22.50 -1.76 4.94
CA MET A 351 22.91 -3.14 4.82
C MET A 351 21.97 -4.10 5.55
N TYR A 352 21.43 -3.70 6.71
CA TYR A 352 20.43 -4.45 7.44
C TYR A 352 19.14 -4.60 6.62
N ASP A 353 18.58 -3.51 6.10
CA ASP A 353 17.38 -3.52 5.27
C ASP A 353 17.58 -4.36 4.00
N LEU A 354 18.76 -4.30 3.37
CA LEU A 354 19.07 -5.06 2.17
C LEU A 354 18.99 -6.57 2.44
N TYR A 355 19.67 -7.05 3.48
CA TYR A 355 19.69 -8.46 3.82
C TYR A 355 18.43 -8.94 4.53
N LEU A 356 17.69 -8.05 5.17
CA LEU A 356 16.37 -8.38 5.71
C LEU A 356 15.41 -8.82 4.61
N ARG A 357 15.53 -8.24 3.40
CA ARG A 357 14.67 -8.56 2.25
C ARG A 357 15.16 -9.77 1.47
N GLU A 358 16.46 -9.89 1.20
CA GLU A 358 16.97 -10.90 0.28
C GLU A 358 18.46 -11.18 0.48
N ASN A 359 18.85 -12.44 0.26
CA ASN A 359 20.25 -12.83 0.19
C ASN A 359 20.85 -12.42 -1.17
N VAL A 360 21.31 -11.17 -1.25
CA VAL A 360 21.84 -10.60 -2.50
C VAL A 360 23.25 -11.12 -2.77
N LYS A 361 23.54 -11.37 -4.05
CA LYS A 361 24.89 -11.76 -4.51
C LYS A 361 25.81 -10.56 -4.71
N SER A 362 25.24 -9.43 -5.17
CA SER A 362 25.98 -8.19 -5.41
C SER A 362 25.82 -7.25 -4.24
N ARG A 363 26.90 -6.70 -3.76
CA ARG A 363 26.93 -5.73 -2.65
C ARG A 363 26.98 -4.29 -3.20
N PRO A 364 26.35 -3.33 -2.53
CA PRO A 364 26.52 -1.91 -2.86
C PRO A 364 28.00 -1.48 -2.70
N SER A 365 28.41 -0.45 -3.44
CA SER A 365 29.79 0.07 -3.41
C SER A 365 30.20 0.65 -2.03
N PHE A 366 29.24 1.10 -1.24
CA PHE A 366 29.45 1.61 0.11
C PHE A 366 29.57 0.50 1.19
N ALA A 367 29.29 -0.77 0.85
CA ALA A 367 29.30 -1.87 1.81
C ALA A 367 30.71 -2.10 2.37
N ARG A 368 30.81 -2.38 3.68
CA ARG A 368 32.08 -2.68 4.33
C ARG A 368 32.68 -3.99 3.84
N ASP A 369 34.02 -4.10 3.86
CA ASP A 369 34.70 -5.36 3.62
C ASP A 369 34.39 -6.37 4.74
N GLN A 370 33.86 -7.52 4.38
CA GLN A 370 33.51 -8.62 5.28
C GLN A 370 34.66 -9.66 5.42
N SER A 371 35.81 -9.41 4.75
CA SER A 371 36.93 -10.35 4.77
C SER A 371 37.46 -10.68 6.16
N PRO A 372 37.51 -9.71 7.12
CA PRO A 372 37.94 -10.00 8.48
C PRO A 372 37.05 -11.02 9.24
N TYR A 373 35.77 -11.09 8.85
CA TYR A 373 34.78 -11.92 9.56
C TYR A 373 34.54 -13.29 8.92
N LYS A 374 35.16 -13.58 7.76
CA LYS A 374 34.96 -14.86 7.05
C LYS A 374 35.22 -16.11 7.91
N GLN A 375 36.22 -16.07 8.76
CA GLN A 375 36.52 -17.18 9.64
C GLN A 375 35.44 -17.36 10.72
N ALA A 376 35.02 -16.29 11.35
CA ALA A 376 33.96 -16.30 12.36
C ALA A 376 32.63 -16.80 11.78
N VAL A 377 32.27 -16.34 10.57
CA VAL A 377 31.06 -16.78 9.84
C VAL A 377 31.15 -18.30 9.53
N ARG A 378 32.30 -18.76 9.05
CA ARG A 378 32.49 -20.20 8.79
C ARG A 378 32.37 -21.05 10.06
N GLN A 379 32.98 -20.61 11.15
CA GLN A 379 32.92 -21.31 12.45
C GLN A 379 31.47 -21.28 13.01
N PHE A 380 30.71 -20.21 12.78
CA PHE A 380 29.31 -20.15 13.17
C PHE A 380 28.51 -21.28 12.49
N PHE A 381 28.54 -21.38 11.16
CA PHE A 381 27.81 -22.45 10.46
C PHE A 381 28.29 -23.87 10.80
N GLN A 382 29.58 -24.07 11.09
CA GLN A 382 30.08 -25.36 11.56
C GLN A 382 29.52 -25.73 12.95
N ARG A 383 29.42 -24.74 13.86
CA ARG A 383 28.81 -24.96 15.18
C ARG A 383 27.34 -25.28 15.08
N GLU A 384 26.63 -24.55 14.20
CA GLU A 384 25.19 -24.79 13.96
C GLU A 384 24.93 -26.19 13.34
N GLU A 385 25.84 -26.73 12.53
CA GLU A 385 25.77 -28.09 11.99
C GLU A 385 25.95 -29.13 13.10
N GLU A 386 26.89 -28.93 14.04
CA GLU A 386 27.17 -29.83 15.13
C GLU A 386 26.17 -29.72 16.29
N SER A 387 25.75 -28.51 16.62
CA SER A 387 24.85 -28.19 17.73
C SER A 387 24.01 -26.97 17.39
N PRO A 388 22.86 -27.16 16.74
CA PRO A 388 21.99 -26.08 16.33
C PRO A 388 21.50 -25.25 17.53
N HIS A 389 21.62 -23.92 17.43
CA HIS A 389 21.15 -22.98 18.43
C HIS A 389 20.25 -21.88 17.81
N TYR A 390 20.71 -21.31 16.71
CA TYR A 390 19.96 -20.26 15.96
C TYR A 390 19.21 -20.88 14.79
N LEU A 391 19.70 -21.95 14.18
CA LEU A 391 19.18 -22.60 12.98
C LEU A 391 18.62 -24.00 13.30
N MET A 392 17.81 -24.11 14.37
CA MET A 392 17.30 -25.40 14.86
C MET A 392 16.49 -26.19 13.82
N ASP A 393 15.78 -25.51 12.93
CA ASP A 393 14.93 -26.16 11.90
C ASP A 393 15.72 -26.56 10.63
N TYR A 394 17.05 -26.49 10.67
CA TYR A 394 17.94 -26.90 9.59
C TYR A 394 18.52 -28.32 9.81
N GLU A 395 17.83 -29.16 10.57
CA GLU A 395 18.27 -30.54 10.80
C GLU A 395 18.55 -31.28 9.50
N GLY A 396 19.74 -31.95 9.41
CA GLY A 396 20.19 -32.64 8.21
C GLY A 396 20.86 -31.78 7.14
N TYR A 397 20.98 -30.46 7.35
CA TYR A 397 21.73 -29.57 6.45
C TYR A 397 23.17 -29.42 6.91
N ASP A 398 24.12 -29.50 5.96
CA ASP A 398 25.51 -29.16 6.23
C ASP A 398 25.73 -27.63 6.28
N SER A 399 26.87 -27.19 6.80
CA SER A 399 27.22 -25.77 6.94
C SER A 399 27.22 -25.02 5.61
N ARG A 400 27.50 -25.67 4.47
CA ARG A 400 27.43 -25.07 3.13
C ARG A 400 26.00 -24.87 2.66
N GLN A 401 25.11 -25.79 2.97
CA GLN A 401 23.68 -25.67 2.64
C GLN A 401 23.05 -24.57 3.49
N MET A 402 23.33 -24.52 4.81
CA MET A 402 22.88 -23.47 5.71
C MET A 402 23.33 -22.09 5.22
N SER A 403 24.58 -21.92 4.80
CA SER A 403 25.14 -20.66 4.31
C SER A 403 24.53 -20.16 2.98
N LYS A 404 23.81 -21.01 2.25
CA LYS A 404 23.02 -20.60 1.08
C LYS A 404 21.63 -20.08 1.44
N MET A 405 21.07 -20.55 2.55
CA MET A 405 19.72 -20.25 3.04
C MET A 405 19.70 -19.20 4.14
N ALA A 406 20.86 -18.79 4.63
CA ALA A 406 21.04 -17.75 5.62
C ALA A 406 22.24 -16.86 5.24
N HIS A 407 22.24 -15.61 5.73
CA HIS A 407 23.35 -14.68 5.56
C HIS A 407 23.78 -14.13 6.90
N ILE A 408 25.08 -13.88 7.07
CA ILE A 408 25.62 -13.18 8.23
C ILE A 408 26.35 -11.93 7.74
N GLU A 409 25.95 -10.79 8.28
CA GLU A 409 26.56 -9.48 8.02
C GLU A 409 27.19 -8.95 9.31
N ALA A 410 28.44 -8.49 9.21
CA ALA A 410 29.09 -7.76 10.30
C ALA A 410 28.79 -6.28 10.20
N MET A 411 28.24 -5.70 11.26
CA MET A 411 27.92 -4.28 11.40
C MET A 411 29.15 -3.47 11.77
N GLY A 412 29.05 -2.14 11.78
CA GLY A 412 30.17 -1.24 12.05
C GLY A 412 30.78 -1.35 13.43
N ASP A 413 30.00 -1.78 14.41
CA ASP A 413 30.43 -2.04 15.78
C ASP A 413 31.03 -3.46 15.96
N GLY A 414 31.13 -4.25 14.89
CA GLY A 414 31.60 -5.64 14.91
C GLY A 414 30.52 -6.66 15.28
N THR A 415 29.30 -6.24 15.59
CA THR A 415 28.18 -7.16 15.85
C THR A 415 27.86 -7.96 14.59
N LEU A 416 27.71 -9.26 14.72
CA LEU A 416 27.25 -10.13 13.64
C LEU A 416 25.72 -10.26 13.68
N VAL A 417 25.09 -10.12 12.54
CA VAL A 417 23.64 -10.32 12.38
C VAL A 417 23.39 -11.46 11.42
N LEU A 418 22.64 -12.46 11.89
CA LEU A 418 22.15 -13.58 11.09
C LEU A 418 20.80 -13.22 10.48
N PHE A 419 20.67 -13.40 9.17
CA PHE A 419 19.40 -13.30 8.42
C PHE A 419 19.02 -14.70 7.92
N ASP A 420 17.91 -15.21 8.43
CA ASP A 420 17.40 -16.54 8.13
C ASP A 420 16.24 -16.44 7.13
N TYR A 421 16.46 -16.86 5.89
CA TYR A 421 15.50 -16.76 4.80
C TYR A 421 14.50 -17.93 4.73
N ARG A 422 14.68 -18.96 5.53
CA ARG A 422 13.72 -20.04 5.68
C ARG A 422 12.52 -19.60 6.51
N HIS A 423 12.79 -18.77 7.53
CA HIS A 423 11.78 -18.21 8.42
C HIS A 423 11.54 -16.74 8.05
N ARG A 424 10.47 -16.51 7.32
CA ARG A 424 10.08 -15.16 6.92
C ARG A 424 8.86 -14.71 7.71
N ASP A 425 8.84 -13.43 8.02
CA ASP A 425 7.65 -12.78 8.54
C ASP A 425 6.48 -12.94 7.54
N PRO A 426 5.34 -13.47 7.96
CA PRO A 426 4.26 -13.81 7.02
C PRO A 426 3.56 -12.58 6.41
N LEU A 427 3.64 -11.40 7.05
CA LEU A 427 3.05 -10.16 6.54
C LEU A 427 4.02 -9.40 5.64
N THR A 428 5.27 -9.25 6.07
CA THR A 428 6.27 -8.42 5.40
C THR A 428 7.18 -9.19 4.45
N TYR A 429 7.24 -10.52 4.58
CA TYR A 429 8.19 -11.42 3.90
C TYR A 429 9.67 -11.13 4.22
N ASN A 430 9.93 -10.41 5.30
CA ASN A 430 11.27 -10.17 5.79
C ASN A 430 11.87 -11.45 6.41
N ALA A 431 13.17 -11.62 6.25
CA ALA A 431 13.90 -12.69 6.92
C ALA A 431 13.88 -12.51 8.45
N ARG A 432 13.91 -13.60 9.20
CA ARG A 432 14.18 -13.53 10.64
C ARG A 432 15.61 -13.03 10.83
N ALA A 433 15.78 -11.92 11.53
CA ALA A 433 17.09 -11.35 11.82
C ALA A 433 17.42 -11.47 13.31
N VAL A 434 18.60 -11.99 13.63
CA VAL A 434 19.06 -12.23 15.01
C VAL A 434 20.51 -11.77 15.18
N ARG A 435 20.79 -11.01 16.22
CA ARG A 435 22.17 -10.71 16.61
C ARG A 435 22.79 -11.96 17.21
N ILE A 436 23.99 -12.33 16.73
CA ILE A 436 24.73 -13.48 17.19
C ILE A 436 25.99 -12.99 17.92
N GLY A 437 26.20 -13.50 19.12
CA GLY A 437 27.32 -13.17 19.99
C GLY A 437 28.36 -14.29 20.03
#